data_ad86f547f57f4a07ff9d34af38941943
#
_entry.id   ad86f547f57f4a07ff9d34af38941943
#
_cell.length_a   1.000
_cell.length_b   1.000
_cell.length_c   1.000
_cell.angle_alpha   90.00
_cell.angle_beta   90.00
_cell.angle_gamma   90.00
#
_symmetry.space_group_name_H-M   'P 1'
#
loop_
_entity.id
_entity.type
_entity.pdbx_description
1 polymer ?
#
loop_
_entity_poly.entity_id
_entity_poly.type
_entity_poly.pdbx_seq_one_letter_code
_entity_poly.pdbx_strand_id
1 'polypeptide(L)' 'MTAHEIIKLLKKAGYEITAGAKHDKAIDKDTGKMITKPRHKGDIPTGTAHNILKEAGLK' A
#
# COMPACT_ATOMS: atom_id res chain seq x y z
N MET A 1 6.04 -3.08 -10.06
CA MET A 1 6.38 -3.31 -8.64
C MET A 1 5.64 -4.50 -8.10
N THR A 2 6.25 -5.23 -7.20
CA THR A 2 5.55 -6.32 -6.52
C THR A 2 4.76 -5.77 -5.32
N ALA A 3 3.75 -6.53 -4.88
CA ALA A 3 2.99 -6.15 -3.69
C ALA A 3 3.91 -6.01 -2.47
N HIS A 4 4.91 -6.88 -2.38
CA HIS A 4 5.89 -6.84 -1.29
C HIS A 4 6.67 -5.53 -1.27
N GLU A 5 7.07 -5.04 -2.42
CA GLU A 5 7.79 -3.76 -2.52
C GLU A 5 6.92 -2.59 -2.07
N ILE A 6 5.66 -2.59 -2.48
CA ILE A 6 4.74 -1.53 -2.07
C ILE A 6 4.52 -1.56 -0.55
N ILE A 7 4.31 -2.74 0.02
CA ILE A 7 4.16 -2.89 1.47
C ILE A 7 5.41 -2.37 2.19
N LYS A 8 6.58 -2.71 1.68
CA LYS A 8 7.85 -2.26 2.27
C LYS A 8 7.96 -0.75 2.28
N LEU A 9 7.60 -0.10 1.16
CA LEU A 9 7.63 1.35 1.06
C LEU A 9 6.62 2.01 2.00
N LEU A 10 5.43 1.44 2.11
CA LEU A 10 4.40 1.97 3.01
C LEU A 10 4.82 1.85 4.47
N LYS A 11 5.40 0.73 4.86
CA LYS A 11 5.91 0.56 6.22
C LYS A 11 7.01 1.55 6.54
N LYS A 12 7.90 1.79 5.60
CA LYS A 12 8.98 2.76 5.74
C LYS A 12 8.44 4.17 5.93
N ALA A 13 7.30 4.47 5.32
CA ALA A 13 6.64 5.77 5.44
C ALA A 13 5.82 5.92 6.73
N GLY A 14 5.74 4.88 7.56
CA GLY A 14 5.01 4.92 8.83
C GLY A 14 3.62 4.32 8.78
N TYR A 15 3.26 3.64 7.71
CA TYR A 15 1.97 2.98 7.60
C TYR A 15 1.98 1.62 8.30
N GLU A 16 0.87 1.29 8.94
CA GLU A 16 0.66 -0.03 9.50
C GLU A 16 -0.11 -0.88 8.50
N ILE A 17 0.41 -2.07 8.21
CA ILE A 17 -0.20 -2.96 7.23
C ILE A 17 -1.04 -4.01 7.94
N THR A 18 -2.31 -4.08 7.56
CA THR A 18 -3.25 -5.07 8.09
C THR A 18 -3.74 -5.94 6.95
N ALA A 19 -3.59 -7.26 7.08
CA ALA A 19 -4.05 -8.20 6.07
C ALA A 19 -5.55 -8.42 6.19
N GLY A 20 -6.27 -8.19 5.08
CA GLY A 20 -7.69 -8.53 4.99
C GLY A 20 -7.89 -9.82 4.21
N ALA A 21 -9.15 -10.23 4.05
CA ALA A 21 -9.49 -11.47 3.35
C ALA A 21 -9.14 -11.40 1.87
N LYS A 22 -9.41 -10.28 1.22
CA LYS A 22 -9.14 -10.07 -0.21
C LYS A 22 -8.22 -8.90 -0.51
N HIS A 23 -8.05 -8.02 0.45
CA HIS A 23 -7.26 -6.79 0.28
C HIS A 23 -6.42 -6.54 1.51
N ASP A 24 -5.26 -5.95 1.30
CA ASP A 24 -4.44 -5.46 2.40
C ASP A 24 -4.78 -3.99 2.64
N LYS A 25 -4.72 -3.57 3.89
CA LYS A 25 -4.99 -2.20 4.27
C LYS A 25 -3.75 -1.58 4.89
N ALA A 26 -3.44 -0.36 4.48
CA ALA A 26 -2.36 0.42 5.07
C ALA A 26 -2.98 1.61 5.81
N ILE A 27 -2.65 1.76 7.08
CA ILE A 27 -3.21 2.81 7.93
C ILE A 27 -2.09 3.71 8.42
N ASP A 28 -2.24 5.02 8.17
CA ASP A 28 -1.31 6.01 8.69
C ASP A 28 -1.69 6.31 10.13
N LYS A 29 -0.78 6.02 11.06
CA LYS A 29 -1.02 6.22 12.49
C LYS A 29 -1.13 7.69 12.88
N ASP A 30 -0.51 8.58 12.12
CA ASP A 30 -0.52 10.01 12.45
C ASP A 30 -1.81 10.69 12.03
N THR A 31 -2.30 10.38 10.83
CA THR A 31 -3.50 11.03 10.28
C THR A 31 -4.74 10.15 10.32
N GLY A 32 -4.57 8.85 10.53
CA GLY A 32 -5.67 7.89 10.46
C GLY A 32 -6.10 7.56 9.03
N LYS A 33 -5.36 8.01 8.04
CA LYS A 33 -5.67 7.75 6.64
C LYS A 33 -5.51 6.28 6.32
N MET A 34 -6.50 5.70 5.65
CA MET A 34 -6.48 4.29 5.27
C MET A 34 -6.42 4.16 3.75
N ILE A 35 -5.52 3.30 3.30
CA ILE A 35 -5.37 2.97 1.88
C ILE A 35 -5.63 1.49 1.71
N THR A 36 -6.55 1.14 0.81
CA THR A 36 -6.84 -0.25 0.50
C THR A 36 -6.05 -0.66 -0.74
N LYS A 37 -5.32 -1.76 -0.63
CA LYS A 37 -4.50 -2.27 -1.71
C LYS A 37 -5.00 -3.65 -2.12
N PRO A 38 -5.33 -3.89 -3.40
CA PRO A 38 -5.70 -5.22 -3.85
C PRO A 38 -4.52 -6.17 -3.72
N ARG A 39 -4.81 -7.41 -3.33
CA ARG A 39 -3.79 -8.44 -3.22
C ARG A 39 -3.56 -9.06 -4.59
N HIS A 40 -2.35 -8.94 -5.11
CA HIS A 40 -1.96 -9.49 -6.40
C HIS A 40 -0.92 -10.58 -6.24
N LYS A 41 -1.01 -11.58 -7.11
CA LYS A 41 0.08 -12.55 -7.28
C LYS A 41 1.03 -11.98 -8.33
N GLY A 42 2.29 -11.78 -7.98
CA GLY A 42 3.27 -11.24 -8.89
C GLY A 42 3.28 -9.72 -8.93
N ASP A 43 3.59 -9.17 -10.09
CA ASP A 43 3.77 -7.73 -10.22
C ASP A 43 2.45 -6.98 -10.27
N ILE A 44 2.44 -5.83 -9.59
CA ILE A 44 1.33 -4.89 -9.66
C ILE A 44 1.57 -3.97 -10.86
N PRO A 45 0.55 -3.71 -11.70
CA PRO A 45 0.71 -2.78 -12.82
C PRO A 45 1.24 -1.42 -12.34
N THR A 46 2.09 -0.81 -13.15
CA THR A 46 2.74 0.46 -12.80
C THR A 46 1.73 1.55 -12.44
N GLY A 47 0.64 1.65 -13.20
CA GLY A 47 -0.39 2.65 -12.92
C GLY A 47 -1.04 2.45 -11.55
N THR A 48 -1.35 1.20 -11.20
CA THR A 48 -1.94 0.87 -9.90
C THR A 48 -0.94 1.16 -8.78
N ALA A 49 0.32 0.77 -8.95
CA ALA A 49 1.37 1.04 -7.97
C ALA A 49 1.54 2.54 -7.75
N HIS A 50 1.54 3.32 -8.83
CA HIS A 50 1.65 4.77 -8.76
C HIS A 50 0.49 5.39 -7.96
N ASN A 51 -0.73 4.93 -8.22
CA ASN A 51 -1.89 5.44 -7.51
C ASN A 51 -1.82 5.15 -6.01
N ILE A 52 -1.40 3.96 -5.64
CA ILE A 52 -1.24 3.58 -4.24
C ILE A 52 -0.20 4.48 -3.56
N LEU A 53 0.96 4.65 -4.18
CA LEU A 53 2.03 5.48 -3.62
C LEU A 53 1.65 6.96 -3.58
N LYS A 54 0.92 7.42 -4.58
CA LYS A 54 0.44 8.80 -4.62
C LYS A 54 -0.54 9.07 -3.48
N GLU A 55 -1.47 8.15 -3.23
CA GLU A 55 -2.40 8.28 -2.11
C GLU A 55 -1.68 8.26 -0.77
N ALA A 56 -0.59 7.52 -0.68
CA ALA A 56 0.22 7.47 0.53
C ALA A 56 1.12 8.70 0.71
N GLY A 57 1.16 9.59 -0.28
CA GLY A 57 2.01 10.76 -0.21
C GLY A 57 3.48 10.48 -0.49
N LEU A 58 3.79 9.33 -1.11
CA LEU A 58 5.16 8.94 -1.42
C LEU A 58 5.60 9.38 -2.82
N LYS A 59 4.70 9.92 -3.60
CA LYS A 59 4.99 10.45 -4.93
C LYS A 59 4.24 11.73 -5.21
#